data_a70461c6fdb5710d6ff7c5ff7d2eb434
#
_entry.id   a70461c6fdb5710d6ff7c5ff7d2eb434
#
_cell.length_a   1.000
_cell.length_b   1.000
_cell.length_c   1.000
_cell.angle_alpha   90.00
_cell.angle_beta   90.00
_cell.angle_gamma   90.00
#
_symmetry.space_group_name_H-M   'P 1'
#
loop_
_entity.id
_entity.type
_entity.pdbx_description
1 polymer ?
#
loop_
_entity_poly.entity_id
_entity_poly.type
_entity_poly.pdbx_seq_one_letter_code
_entity_poly.pdbx_strand_id
1 'polypeptide(L)'
;MIRMIALAAMSGALVATAAFYAVIRPPATQLAVTDEWPICTTMGSLAENADWAQLDPDFAAGKKAMAAGDWNGAIAVLKSAALRDTRNADIQNYIGYSYRRLREPEPAFAHFRQALILNPRHRAAHQHMGETYLAIGNLAAAEEHLAALERVCLIACDEYGDLQRAIVKYRSSATH
;
A
#
# COMPACT_ATOMS: atom_id res chain seq x y z
N MET A 1 80.15 -7.78 -13.42
CA MET A 1 79.31 -8.34 -12.35
C MET A 1 78.39 -7.32 -11.63
N ILE A 2 78.10 -6.14 -12.20
CA ILE A 2 77.31 -5.10 -11.52
C ILE A 2 75.91 -4.91 -12.13
N ARG A 3 75.60 -5.52 -13.26
CA ARG A 3 74.34 -5.37 -13.97
C ARG A 3 73.25 -6.38 -13.63
N MET A 4 73.53 -7.43 -12.88
CA MET A 4 72.55 -8.48 -12.54
C MET A 4 71.86 -8.24 -11.16
N ILE A 5 72.41 -7.40 -10.31
CA ILE A 5 71.86 -7.16 -8.97
C ILE A 5 70.74 -6.10 -8.97
N ALA A 6 70.69 -5.22 -9.99
CA ALA A 6 69.67 -4.16 -10.07
C ALA A 6 68.28 -4.66 -10.56
N LEU A 7 68.20 -5.80 -11.24
CA LEU A 7 66.92 -6.32 -11.76
C LEU A 7 66.16 -7.15 -10.73
N ALA A 8 66.80 -7.68 -9.71
CA ALA A 8 66.15 -8.46 -8.66
C ALA A 8 65.44 -7.59 -7.61
N ALA A 9 65.93 -6.35 -7.43
CA ALA A 9 65.34 -5.43 -6.44
C ALA A 9 64.04 -4.75 -6.91
N MET A 10 63.84 -4.66 -8.22
CA MET A 10 62.58 -4.03 -8.75
C MET A 10 61.41 -4.99 -8.79
N SER A 11 61.62 -6.28 -8.87
CA SER A 11 60.54 -7.26 -8.87
C SER A 11 59.91 -7.49 -7.48
N GLY A 12 60.70 -7.32 -6.42
CA GLY A 12 60.22 -7.47 -5.03
C GLY A 12 59.31 -6.34 -4.57
N ALA A 13 59.58 -5.11 -5.02
CA ALA A 13 58.82 -3.94 -4.64
C ALA A 13 57.41 -3.92 -5.30
N LEU A 14 57.29 -4.43 -6.53
CA LEU A 14 56.00 -4.50 -7.23
C LEU A 14 55.06 -5.55 -6.65
N VAL A 15 55.59 -6.68 -6.18
CA VAL A 15 54.78 -7.74 -5.55
C VAL A 15 54.33 -7.31 -4.15
N ALA A 16 55.18 -6.60 -3.39
CA ALA A 16 54.81 -6.13 -2.06
C ALA A 16 53.73 -5.00 -2.10
N THR A 17 53.74 -4.16 -3.13
CA THR A 17 52.72 -3.11 -3.29
C THR A 17 51.38 -3.67 -3.73
N ALA A 18 51.39 -4.73 -4.57
CA ALA A 18 50.13 -5.40 -4.96
C ALA A 18 49.47 -6.16 -3.79
N ALA A 19 50.28 -6.80 -2.93
CA ALA A 19 49.79 -7.47 -1.73
C ALA A 19 49.28 -6.46 -0.68
N PHE A 20 49.92 -5.29 -0.55
CA PHE A 20 49.46 -4.28 0.36
C PHE A 20 48.14 -3.59 -0.08
N TYR A 21 47.96 -3.42 -1.39
CA TYR A 21 46.70 -2.92 -1.96
C TYR A 21 45.56 -3.91 -1.83
N ALA A 22 45.81 -5.21 -1.81
CA ALA A 22 44.79 -6.24 -1.65
C ALA A 22 44.27 -6.31 -0.19
N VAL A 23 45.11 -5.95 0.79
CA VAL A 23 44.72 -5.97 2.23
C VAL A 23 43.94 -4.72 2.64
N ILE A 24 44.11 -3.60 1.93
CA ILE A 24 43.42 -2.33 2.24
C ILE A 24 42.09 -2.19 1.47
N ARG A 25 41.88 -2.98 0.42
CA ARG A 25 40.52 -3.06 -0.13
C ARG A 25 39.68 -3.84 0.84
N PRO A 26 38.68 -3.18 1.49
CA PRO A 26 37.63 -3.95 2.12
C PRO A 26 37.07 -4.89 1.03
N PRO A 27 36.68 -6.13 1.37
CA PRO A 27 35.95 -6.93 0.42
C PRO A 27 34.85 -6.01 -0.12
N ALA A 28 34.74 -5.95 -1.42
CA ALA A 28 33.57 -5.40 -2.08
C ALA A 28 32.39 -6.33 -1.68
N THR A 29 32.00 -6.29 -0.42
CA THR A 29 30.64 -6.51 -0.04
C THR A 29 29.92 -5.44 -0.84
N GLN A 30 29.58 -5.87 -2.01
CA GLN A 30 28.55 -5.32 -2.83
C GLN A 30 27.42 -4.89 -1.89
N LEU A 31 27.47 -3.64 -1.45
CA LEU A 31 26.27 -2.89 -1.43
C LEU A 31 25.85 -2.89 -2.90
N ALA A 32 25.10 -3.92 -3.29
CA ALA A 32 24.21 -3.80 -4.41
C ALA A 32 23.28 -2.66 -4.02
N VAL A 33 23.74 -1.43 -4.28
CA VAL A 33 22.85 -0.33 -4.53
C VAL A 33 22.16 -0.78 -5.80
N THR A 34 21.09 -1.55 -5.62
CA THR A 34 20.10 -1.68 -6.65
C THR A 34 19.60 -0.25 -6.84
N ASP A 35 19.93 0.35 -7.97
CA ASP A 35 19.39 1.64 -8.44
C ASP A 35 17.87 1.55 -8.68
N GLU A 36 17.21 0.57 -8.11
CA GLU A 36 15.77 0.54 -7.98
C GLU A 36 15.37 1.36 -6.75
N TRP A 37 15.24 2.67 -6.97
CA TRP A 37 14.35 3.43 -6.11
C TRP A 37 13.03 2.67 -6.08
N PRO A 38 12.52 2.30 -4.88
CA PRO A 38 11.20 1.68 -4.82
C PRO A 38 10.21 2.67 -5.41
N ILE A 39 9.84 2.41 -6.66
CA ILE A 39 8.79 3.14 -7.33
C ILE A 39 7.56 3.03 -6.43
N CYS A 40 6.78 4.08 -6.31
CA CYS A 40 5.62 4.17 -5.41
C CYS A 40 4.61 3.01 -5.50
N THR A 41 4.63 2.25 -6.59
CA THR A 41 3.89 0.99 -6.78
C THR A 41 4.28 -0.11 -5.79
N THR A 42 5.54 -0.17 -5.35
CA THR A 42 5.98 -1.20 -4.39
C THR A 42 5.66 -0.81 -2.96
N MET A 43 5.59 0.49 -2.64
CA MET A 43 5.20 0.94 -1.30
C MET A 43 3.72 0.66 -0.99
N GLY A 44 2.83 0.74 -1.99
CA GLY A 44 1.43 0.33 -1.83
C GLY A 44 1.27 -1.16 -1.54
N SER A 45 1.98 -2.00 -2.29
CA SER A 45 1.87 -3.46 -2.14
C SER A 45 2.57 -4.00 -0.89
N LEU A 46 3.67 -3.39 -0.45
CA LEU A 46 4.36 -3.81 0.78
C LEU A 46 3.58 -3.41 2.04
N ALA A 47 2.96 -2.23 2.05
CA ALA A 47 2.07 -1.83 3.14
C ALA A 47 0.78 -2.66 3.18
N GLU A 48 0.31 -3.13 2.03
CA GLU A 48 -0.92 -3.91 1.93
C GLU A 48 -0.73 -5.39 2.31
N ASN A 49 0.47 -5.95 2.13
CA ASN A 49 0.69 -7.39 2.25
C ASN A 49 1.62 -7.84 3.38
N ALA A 50 2.46 -6.98 3.95
CA ALA A 50 3.56 -7.50 4.72
C ALA A 50 3.25 -7.69 6.21
N ASP A 51 2.74 -6.71 6.94
CA ASP A 51 2.99 -6.77 8.37
C ASP A 51 1.78 -6.69 9.30
N TRP A 52 0.63 -6.24 8.81
CA TRP A 52 -0.56 -6.12 9.66
C TRP A 52 -1.10 -7.48 10.11
N ALA A 53 -0.96 -8.50 9.26
CA ALA A 53 -1.35 -9.87 9.59
C ALA A 53 -0.49 -10.47 10.69
N GLN A 54 0.76 -10.03 10.83
CA GLN A 54 1.66 -10.46 11.90
C GLN A 54 1.46 -9.65 13.17
N LEU A 55 0.98 -8.41 13.06
CA LEU A 55 0.78 -7.51 14.19
C LEU A 55 -0.58 -7.69 14.89
N ASP A 56 -1.64 -8.00 14.14
CA ASP A 56 -2.96 -8.27 14.71
C ASP A 56 -3.63 -9.48 14.03
N PRO A 57 -3.76 -10.61 14.73
CA PRO A 57 -4.34 -11.83 14.19
C PRO A 57 -5.81 -11.66 13.77
N ASP A 58 -6.59 -10.79 14.42
CA ASP A 58 -7.98 -10.56 14.05
C ASP A 58 -8.07 -9.71 12.77
N PHE A 59 -7.13 -8.79 12.56
CA PHE A 59 -7.07 -8.07 11.29
C PHE A 59 -6.80 -9.02 10.11
N ALA A 60 -5.86 -9.95 10.29
CA ALA A 60 -5.58 -10.98 9.29
C ALA A 60 -6.79 -11.91 9.06
N ALA A 61 -7.43 -12.35 10.14
CA ALA A 61 -8.63 -13.18 10.06
C ALA A 61 -9.79 -12.45 9.36
N GLY A 62 -9.94 -11.16 9.62
CA GLY A 62 -10.93 -10.32 8.95
C GLY A 62 -10.70 -10.24 7.43
N LYS A 63 -9.47 -9.98 6.99
CA LYS A 63 -9.11 -10.00 5.55
C LYS A 63 -9.38 -11.37 4.92
N LYS A 64 -9.06 -12.45 5.62
CA LYS A 64 -9.34 -13.82 5.16
C LYS A 64 -10.84 -14.08 5.03
N ALA A 65 -11.64 -13.65 6.01
CA ALA A 65 -13.10 -13.78 5.96
C ALA A 65 -13.68 -12.97 4.78
N MET A 66 -13.21 -11.75 4.55
CA MET A 66 -13.59 -10.94 3.38
C MET A 66 -13.28 -11.65 2.06
N ALA A 67 -12.10 -12.25 1.93
CA ALA A 67 -11.70 -13.01 0.74
C ALA A 67 -12.59 -14.24 0.51
N ALA A 68 -13.09 -14.85 1.59
CA ALA A 68 -14.04 -15.96 1.54
C ALA A 68 -15.51 -15.51 1.31
N GLY A 69 -15.79 -14.20 1.31
CA GLY A 69 -17.15 -13.65 1.21
C GLY A 69 -17.96 -13.74 2.50
N ASP A 70 -17.34 -14.12 3.62
CA ASP A 70 -17.98 -14.10 4.94
C ASP A 70 -17.92 -12.68 5.53
N TRP A 71 -18.87 -11.84 5.08
CA TRP A 71 -18.93 -10.44 5.48
C TRP A 71 -19.28 -10.26 6.96
N ASN A 72 -20.15 -11.12 7.51
CA ASN A 72 -20.51 -11.07 8.93
C ASN A 72 -19.35 -11.49 9.81
N GLY A 73 -18.66 -12.57 9.48
CA GLY A 73 -17.44 -13.00 10.16
C GLY A 73 -16.35 -11.95 10.09
N ALA A 74 -16.15 -11.32 8.91
CA ALA A 74 -15.22 -10.23 8.74
C ALA A 74 -15.52 -9.05 9.67
N ILE A 75 -16.77 -8.60 9.73
CA ILE A 75 -17.19 -7.50 10.61
C ILE A 75 -16.91 -7.83 12.08
N ALA A 76 -17.21 -9.06 12.52
CA ALA A 76 -17.03 -9.45 13.91
C ALA A 76 -15.56 -9.38 14.34
N VAL A 77 -14.65 -9.98 13.54
CA VAL A 77 -13.22 -10.01 13.88
C VAL A 77 -12.55 -8.65 13.65
N LEU A 78 -12.94 -7.90 12.62
CA LEU A 78 -12.39 -6.55 12.39
C LEU A 78 -12.82 -5.56 13.48
N LYS A 79 -14.02 -5.69 14.05
CA LYS A 79 -14.42 -4.91 15.22
C LYS A 79 -13.57 -5.24 16.44
N SER A 80 -13.19 -6.49 16.65
CA SER A 80 -12.24 -6.87 17.70
C SER A 80 -10.85 -6.23 17.47
N ALA A 81 -10.35 -6.26 16.24
CA ALA A 81 -9.11 -5.57 15.87
C ALA A 81 -9.21 -4.05 16.12
N ALA A 82 -10.34 -3.41 15.76
CA ALA A 82 -10.56 -1.98 15.96
C ALA A 82 -10.55 -1.55 17.42
N LEU A 83 -10.88 -2.43 18.36
CA LEU A 83 -10.78 -2.15 19.80
C LEU A 83 -9.32 -2.06 20.29
N ARG A 84 -8.41 -2.78 19.64
CA ARG A 84 -6.98 -2.78 19.97
C ARG A 84 -6.22 -1.69 19.22
N ASP A 85 -6.57 -1.45 17.96
CA ASP A 85 -6.00 -0.39 17.14
C ASP A 85 -7.10 0.60 16.70
N THR A 86 -7.42 1.51 17.62
CA THR A 86 -8.51 2.49 17.45
C THR A 86 -8.18 3.58 16.42
N ARG A 87 -6.91 3.67 15.98
CA ARG A 87 -6.44 4.72 15.05
C ARG A 87 -6.15 4.20 13.64
N ASN A 88 -6.50 2.97 13.35
CA ASN A 88 -6.27 2.35 12.07
C ASN A 88 -7.44 2.63 11.10
N ALA A 89 -7.18 3.48 10.11
CA ALA A 89 -8.18 3.83 9.10
C ALA A 89 -8.54 2.65 8.20
N ASP A 90 -7.59 1.74 7.93
CA ASP A 90 -7.84 0.57 7.08
C ASP A 90 -8.84 -0.38 7.72
N ILE A 91 -8.75 -0.62 9.04
CA ILE A 91 -9.71 -1.46 9.76
C ILE A 91 -11.12 -0.89 9.61
N GLN A 92 -11.27 0.43 9.81
CA GLN A 92 -12.57 1.08 9.65
C GLN A 92 -13.07 0.97 8.19
N ASN A 93 -12.20 1.18 7.22
CA ASN A 93 -12.55 1.02 5.81
C ASN A 93 -13.01 -0.41 5.49
N TYR A 94 -12.33 -1.45 6.00
CA TYR A 94 -12.72 -2.83 5.75
C TYR A 94 -14.04 -3.23 6.43
N ILE A 95 -14.33 -2.70 7.63
CA ILE A 95 -15.63 -2.88 8.25
C ILE A 95 -16.72 -2.22 7.39
N GLY A 96 -16.52 -0.98 6.96
CA GLY A 96 -17.44 -0.26 6.08
C GLY A 96 -17.67 -0.99 4.75
N TYR A 97 -16.59 -1.50 4.14
CA TYR A 97 -16.68 -2.31 2.92
C TYR A 97 -17.53 -3.57 3.14
N SER A 98 -17.35 -4.27 4.26
CA SER A 98 -18.11 -5.48 4.58
C SER A 98 -19.60 -5.19 4.74
N TYR A 99 -19.97 -4.08 5.41
CA TYR A 99 -21.36 -3.64 5.47
C TYR A 99 -21.94 -3.26 4.10
N ARG A 100 -21.17 -2.57 3.26
CA ARG A 100 -21.58 -2.28 1.88
C ARG A 100 -21.87 -3.55 1.09
N ARG A 101 -21.08 -4.61 1.27
CA ARG A 101 -21.30 -5.92 0.63
C ARG A 101 -22.57 -6.61 1.14
N LEU A 102 -22.98 -6.37 2.37
CA LEU A 102 -24.26 -6.80 2.94
C LEU A 102 -25.43 -5.92 2.51
N ARG A 103 -25.20 -4.85 1.74
CA ARG A 103 -26.19 -3.85 1.34
C ARG A 103 -26.76 -3.06 2.52
N GLU A 104 -25.94 -2.81 3.51
CA GLU A 104 -26.26 -2.01 4.69
C GLU A 104 -25.51 -0.66 4.61
N PRO A 105 -26.08 0.34 3.89
CA PRO A 105 -25.36 1.59 3.61
C PRO A 105 -25.14 2.45 4.85
N GLU A 106 -26.08 2.51 5.82
CA GLU A 106 -25.97 3.34 7.01
C GLU A 106 -24.75 2.99 7.87
N PRO A 107 -24.54 1.73 8.31
CA PRO A 107 -23.34 1.36 9.04
C PRO A 107 -22.07 1.46 8.16
N ALA A 108 -22.16 1.19 6.85
CA ALA A 108 -21.04 1.38 5.94
C ALA A 108 -20.55 2.84 5.96
N PHE A 109 -21.46 3.81 5.82
CA PHE A 109 -21.13 5.23 5.90
C PHE A 109 -20.52 5.64 7.24
N ALA A 110 -21.01 5.08 8.35
CA ALA A 110 -20.45 5.38 9.67
C ALA A 110 -18.96 4.99 9.73
N HIS A 111 -18.62 3.81 9.26
CA HIS A 111 -17.25 3.31 9.28
C HIS A 111 -16.36 4.02 8.24
N PHE A 112 -16.86 4.32 7.03
CA PHE A 112 -16.09 5.10 6.05
C PHE A 112 -15.80 6.53 6.55
N ARG A 113 -16.77 7.18 7.18
CA ARG A 113 -16.54 8.49 7.82
C ARG A 113 -15.46 8.40 8.89
N GLN A 114 -15.50 7.36 9.73
CA GLN A 114 -14.47 7.14 10.74
C GLN A 114 -13.09 6.93 10.10
N ALA A 115 -13.00 6.16 9.01
CA ALA A 115 -11.75 6.00 8.26
C ALA A 115 -11.21 7.34 7.74
N LEU A 116 -12.09 8.20 7.20
CA LEU A 116 -11.71 9.53 6.69
C LEU A 116 -11.40 10.55 7.79
N ILE A 117 -11.97 10.40 8.99
CA ILE A 117 -11.56 11.19 10.17
C ILE A 117 -10.13 10.81 10.58
N LEU A 118 -9.80 9.52 10.58
CA LEU A 118 -8.48 9.03 10.92
C LEU A 118 -7.44 9.35 9.84
N ASN A 119 -7.82 9.22 8.58
CA ASN A 119 -6.98 9.52 7.42
C ASN A 119 -7.81 10.21 6.32
N PRO A 120 -7.82 11.55 6.26
CA PRO A 120 -8.56 12.30 5.24
C PRO A 120 -8.11 12.04 3.79
N ARG A 121 -6.96 11.38 3.61
CA ARG A 121 -6.42 11.01 2.30
C ARG A 121 -6.58 9.52 1.98
N HIS A 122 -7.42 8.81 2.72
CA HIS A 122 -7.63 7.38 2.54
C HIS A 122 -8.39 7.08 1.24
N ARG A 123 -7.66 6.74 0.18
CA ARG A 123 -8.19 6.57 -1.18
C ARG A 123 -9.32 5.56 -1.25
N ALA A 124 -9.11 4.35 -0.71
CA ALA A 124 -10.13 3.31 -0.73
C ALA A 124 -11.42 3.71 0.01
N ALA A 125 -11.33 4.48 1.11
CA ALA A 125 -12.51 4.96 1.82
C ALA A 125 -13.31 5.97 0.98
N HIS A 126 -12.64 6.88 0.26
CA HIS A 126 -13.31 7.76 -0.69
C HIS A 126 -13.99 6.98 -1.81
N GLN A 127 -13.30 6.02 -2.43
CA GLN A 127 -13.86 5.16 -3.47
C GLN A 127 -15.11 4.43 -2.98
N HIS A 128 -14.99 3.67 -1.88
CA HIS A 128 -16.08 2.86 -1.36
C HIS A 128 -17.27 3.69 -0.90
N MET A 129 -17.02 4.87 -0.33
CA MET A 129 -18.08 5.80 0.07
C MET A 129 -18.80 6.36 -1.15
N GLY A 130 -18.08 6.76 -2.19
CA GLY A 130 -18.66 7.18 -3.47
C GLY A 130 -19.53 6.10 -4.11
N GLU A 131 -19.05 4.86 -4.18
CA GLU A 131 -19.83 3.72 -4.68
C GLU A 131 -21.07 3.42 -3.82
N THR A 132 -20.98 3.65 -2.51
CA THR A 132 -22.14 3.48 -1.61
C THR A 132 -23.18 4.56 -1.86
N TYR A 133 -22.76 5.80 -2.15
CA TYR A 133 -23.66 6.87 -2.56
C TYR A 133 -24.37 6.57 -3.88
N LEU A 134 -23.67 5.99 -4.86
CA LEU A 134 -24.32 5.55 -6.11
C LEU A 134 -25.37 4.47 -5.85
N ALA A 135 -25.10 3.54 -4.92
CA ALA A 135 -26.04 2.48 -4.59
C ALA A 135 -27.36 2.98 -4.00
N ILE A 136 -27.34 4.16 -3.34
CA ILE A 136 -28.55 4.81 -2.80
C ILE A 136 -29.07 5.93 -3.70
N GLY A 137 -28.54 6.07 -4.93
CA GLY A 137 -29.02 7.06 -5.90
C GLY A 137 -28.48 8.50 -5.73
N ASN A 138 -27.50 8.71 -4.87
CA ASN A 138 -26.92 10.03 -4.63
C ASN A 138 -25.67 10.26 -5.49
N LEU A 139 -25.89 10.59 -6.76
CA LEU A 139 -24.82 10.87 -7.71
C LEU A 139 -23.94 12.06 -7.27
N ALA A 140 -24.55 13.12 -6.75
CA ALA A 140 -23.81 14.34 -6.39
C ALA A 140 -22.76 14.06 -5.32
N ALA A 141 -23.12 13.31 -4.26
CA ALA A 141 -22.17 12.93 -3.23
C ALA A 141 -21.07 11.97 -3.75
N ALA A 142 -21.39 11.09 -4.71
CA ALA A 142 -20.37 10.25 -5.33
C ALA A 142 -19.35 11.08 -6.13
N GLU A 143 -19.79 12.12 -6.82
CA GLU A 143 -18.92 13.04 -7.56
C GLU A 143 -18.02 13.88 -6.62
N GLU A 144 -18.52 14.27 -5.44
CA GLU A 144 -17.69 14.90 -4.42
C GLU A 144 -16.53 14.00 -3.97
N HIS A 145 -16.78 12.70 -3.79
CA HIS A 145 -15.74 11.74 -3.46
C HIS A 145 -14.77 11.49 -4.62
N LEU A 146 -15.24 11.52 -5.87
CA LEU A 146 -14.36 11.47 -7.04
C LEU A 146 -13.44 12.70 -7.09
N ALA A 147 -13.97 13.90 -6.85
CA ALA A 147 -13.17 15.12 -6.78
C ALA A 147 -12.18 15.11 -5.59
N ALA A 148 -12.54 14.45 -4.48
CA ALA A 148 -11.60 14.24 -3.39
C ALA A 148 -10.45 13.31 -3.81
N LEU A 149 -10.72 12.22 -4.50
CA LEU A 149 -9.70 11.32 -5.04
C LEU A 149 -8.77 12.02 -6.04
N GLU A 150 -9.29 12.87 -6.90
CA GLU A 150 -8.48 13.67 -7.83
C GLU A 150 -7.44 14.53 -7.08
N ARG A 151 -7.82 15.12 -5.96
CA ARG A 151 -6.90 15.91 -5.11
C ARG A 151 -5.90 15.05 -4.33
N VAL A 152 -6.27 13.83 -3.98
CA VAL A 152 -5.43 12.90 -3.19
C VAL A 152 -4.43 12.17 -4.06
N CYS A 153 -4.83 11.79 -5.28
CA CYS A 153 -4.01 11.06 -6.22
C CYS A 153 -3.21 12.06 -7.06
N LEU A 154 -1.92 12.19 -6.78
CA LEU A 154 -0.99 13.04 -7.57
C LEU A 154 -0.80 12.53 -9.00
N ILE A 155 -0.97 11.22 -9.20
CA ILE A 155 -0.99 10.52 -10.48
C ILE A 155 -2.27 9.68 -10.44
N ALA A 156 -2.87 9.38 -11.60
CA ALA A 156 -4.07 8.55 -11.67
C ALA A 156 -3.90 7.27 -10.84
N CYS A 157 -4.77 7.08 -9.85
CA CYS A 157 -4.80 5.92 -8.99
C CYS A 157 -5.98 5.03 -9.33
N ASP A 158 -5.90 3.75 -8.99
CA ASP A 158 -6.93 2.77 -9.32
C ASP A 158 -8.29 3.16 -8.73
N GLU A 159 -8.29 3.67 -7.50
CA GLU A 159 -9.50 4.05 -6.79
C GLU A 159 -10.26 5.20 -7.49
N TYR A 160 -9.53 6.16 -8.08
CA TYR A 160 -10.14 7.21 -8.90
C TYR A 160 -10.76 6.62 -10.16
N GLY A 161 -10.01 5.76 -10.88
CA GLY A 161 -10.50 5.12 -12.11
C GLY A 161 -11.71 4.23 -11.85
N ASP A 162 -11.74 3.50 -10.75
CA ASP A 162 -12.85 2.62 -10.38
C ASP A 162 -14.12 3.42 -10.08
N LEU A 163 -14.03 4.47 -9.27
CA LEU A 163 -15.18 5.31 -8.96
C LEU A 163 -15.66 6.08 -10.20
N GLN A 164 -14.76 6.58 -11.03
CA GLN A 164 -15.12 7.24 -12.31
C GLN A 164 -15.91 6.28 -13.20
N ARG A 165 -15.45 5.03 -13.36
CA ARG A 165 -16.18 4.02 -14.14
C ARG A 165 -17.55 3.72 -13.55
N ALA A 166 -17.65 3.63 -12.22
CA ALA A 166 -18.92 3.41 -11.53
C ALA A 166 -19.92 4.56 -11.78
N ILE A 167 -19.47 5.82 -11.74
CA ILE A 167 -20.29 7.00 -12.04
C ILE A 167 -20.77 6.99 -13.49
N VAL A 168 -19.88 6.71 -14.45
CA VAL A 168 -20.26 6.62 -15.86
C VAL A 168 -21.31 5.55 -16.08
N LYS A 169 -21.13 4.38 -15.50
CA LYS A 169 -22.10 3.29 -15.56
C LYS A 169 -23.46 3.69 -14.96
N TYR A 170 -23.45 4.34 -13.81
CA TYR A 170 -24.66 4.83 -13.14
C TYR A 170 -25.45 5.80 -14.03
N ARG A 171 -24.77 6.79 -14.62
CA ARG A 171 -25.39 7.76 -15.53
C ARG A 171 -26.01 7.10 -16.75
N SER A 172 -25.33 6.12 -17.36
CA SER A 172 -25.86 5.40 -18.51
C SER A 172 -27.10 4.54 -18.17
N SER A 173 -27.18 4.01 -16.94
CA SER A 173 -28.35 3.23 -16.50
C SER A 173 -29.54 4.12 -16.11
N ALA A 174 -29.33 5.38 -15.76
CA ALA A 174 -30.39 6.31 -15.40
C ALA A 174 -31.06 6.97 -16.62
N THR A 175 -30.50 6.80 -17.82
CA THR A 175 -31.03 7.37 -19.09
C THR A 175 -31.95 6.42 -19.84
N HIS A 176 -32.21 5.23 -19.32
CA HIS A 176 -33.13 4.23 -19.85
C HIS A 176 -34.33 4.01 -18.91
#